data_1700d9fc769c6e606f39efd5b94299b2
#
_entry.id   1700d9fc769c6e606f39efd5b94299b2
#
_cell.length_a   1.000
_cell.length_b   1.000
_cell.length_c   1.000
_cell.angle_alpha   90.00
_cell.angle_beta   90.00
_cell.angle_gamma   90.00
#
_symmetry.space_group_name_H-M   'P 1'
#
loop_
_entity.id
_entity.type
_entity.pdbx_description
1 polymer ?
#
loop_
_entity_poly.entity_id
_entity_poly.type
_entity_poly.pdbx_seq_one_letter_code
_entity_poly.pdbx_strand_id
1 'polypeptide(L)'
;MSEHPAPALINGSPVDGSPVDGTTVTGEPVGTAVPGPPAPASPLPAGLADALKRDSAGLVAAIVQQYDTNEVLMLGWMDDEALHRTMTSGRVTFYSRSRQEYWRKGDTSGHVQWVKSLAMDCDGDALLVRVDQVGAACHTGTRTCFEGRGLDVVTGHAG
;
A
#
# COMPACT_ATOMS: atom_id res chain seq x y z
N MET A 1 -3.36 -35.38 29.85
CA MET A 1 -4.76 -35.76 29.61
C MET A 1 -5.60 -34.58 30.04
N SER A 2 -6.08 -33.81 29.06
CA SER A 2 -7.08 -32.76 29.26
C SER A 2 -7.85 -32.62 27.96
N GLU A 3 -9.09 -33.10 28.03
CA GLU A 3 -10.03 -33.12 26.94
C GLU A 3 -10.60 -31.71 26.69
N HIS A 4 -10.71 -31.36 25.42
CA HIS A 4 -11.45 -30.18 24.95
C HIS A 4 -12.89 -30.61 24.67
N PRO A 5 -13.92 -29.92 25.15
CA PRO A 5 -15.31 -30.18 24.75
C PRO A 5 -15.64 -29.53 23.39
N ALA A 6 -16.34 -30.29 22.55
CA ALA A 6 -16.88 -29.88 21.27
C ALA A 6 -18.08 -28.91 21.43
N PRO A 7 -18.35 -28.00 20.47
CA PRO A 7 -19.54 -27.14 20.50
C PRO A 7 -20.79 -27.89 20.04
N ALA A 8 -21.92 -27.59 20.70
CA ALA A 8 -23.23 -28.16 20.49
C ALA A 8 -23.88 -27.69 19.19
N LEU A 9 -24.52 -28.63 18.48
CA LEU A 9 -25.39 -28.39 17.32
C LEU A 9 -26.77 -27.87 17.80
N ILE A 10 -27.23 -26.76 17.25
CA ILE A 10 -28.59 -26.26 17.44
C ILE A 10 -29.42 -26.61 16.21
N ASN A 11 -30.52 -27.33 16.47
CA ASN A 11 -31.53 -27.77 15.50
C ASN A 11 -32.34 -26.59 14.97
N GLY A 12 -32.36 -26.43 13.64
CA GLY A 12 -33.30 -25.55 12.95
C GLY A 12 -34.61 -26.29 12.60
N SER A 13 -35.73 -25.73 12.99
CA SER A 13 -37.07 -26.19 12.60
C SER A 13 -37.42 -25.69 11.19
N PRO A 14 -38.25 -26.45 10.43
CA PRO A 14 -38.61 -26.06 9.08
C PRO A 14 -39.72 -25.00 9.07
N VAL A 15 -39.58 -24.03 8.15
CA VAL A 15 -40.60 -23.03 7.87
C VAL A 15 -41.49 -23.45 6.71
N ASP A 16 -42.78 -23.39 6.96
CA ASP A 16 -43.92 -23.71 6.12
C ASP A 16 -43.97 -22.80 4.88
N GLY A 17 -44.16 -23.42 3.73
CA GLY A 17 -44.28 -22.72 2.45
C GLY A 17 -45.76 -22.40 2.13
N SER A 18 -46.05 -21.11 2.04
CA SER A 18 -47.28 -20.67 1.38
C SER A 18 -46.96 -19.79 0.16
N PRO A 19 -47.64 -19.95 -0.98
CA PRO A 19 -47.38 -19.19 -2.18
C PRO A 19 -47.95 -17.78 -2.08
N VAL A 20 -47.10 -16.78 -2.36
CA VAL A 20 -47.52 -15.39 -2.49
C VAL A 20 -47.76 -15.05 -3.95
N ASP A 21 -48.93 -14.47 -4.18
CA ASP A 21 -49.45 -13.99 -5.46
C ASP A 21 -48.50 -13.05 -6.21
N GLY A 22 -48.50 -13.22 -7.51
CA GLY A 22 -47.75 -12.38 -8.45
C GLY A 22 -48.29 -10.95 -8.47
N THR A 23 -47.50 -10.01 -7.92
CA THR A 23 -47.67 -8.61 -8.20
C THR A 23 -46.58 -8.15 -9.19
N THR A 24 -47.04 -7.81 -10.39
CA THR A 24 -46.21 -7.19 -11.45
C THR A 24 -45.68 -5.86 -10.94
N VAL A 25 -44.39 -5.81 -10.62
CA VAL A 25 -43.69 -4.55 -10.30
C VAL A 25 -43.30 -3.91 -11.62
N THR A 26 -44.04 -2.89 -12.00
CA THR A 26 -43.66 -1.97 -13.08
C THR A 26 -42.34 -1.31 -12.68
N GLY A 27 -41.29 -1.52 -13.52
CA GLY A 27 -39.96 -0.99 -13.28
C GLY A 27 -39.97 0.55 -13.20
N GLU A 28 -39.59 1.05 -12.04
CA GLU A 28 -39.21 2.45 -11.91
C GLU A 28 -37.86 2.68 -12.57
N PRO A 29 -37.65 3.83 -13.23
CA PRO A 29 -36.39 4.12 -13.89
C PRO A 29 -35.29 4.19 -12.83
N VAL A 30 -34.23 3.40 -13.04
CA VAL A 30 -33.00 3.43 -12.26
C VAL A 30 -32.52 4.88 -12.21
N GLY A 31 -32.60 5.48 -11.05
CA GLY A 31 -32.12 6.84 -10.81
C GLY A 31 -30.68 6.96 -11.25
N THR A 32 -30.41 7.88 -12.15
CA THR A 32 -29.05 8.28 -12.52
C THR A 32 -28.32 8.69 -11.25
N ALA A 33 -27.33 7.88 -10.85
CA ALA A 33 -26.47 8.22 -9.73
C ALA A 33 -25.87 9.61 -9.98
N VAL A 34 -26.17 10.56 -9.13
CA VAL A 34 -25.56 11.88 -9.17
C VAL A 34 -24.07 11.66 -8.95
N PRO A 35 -23.16 12.08 -9.87
CA PRO A 35 -21.72 11.95 -9.65
C PRO A 35 -21.38 12.63 -8.32
N GLY A 36 -20.69 11.91 -7.43
CA GLY A 36 -20.16 12.51 -6.22
C GLY A 36 -19.22 13.67 -6.55
N PRO A 37 -18.89 14.52 -5.58
CA PRO A 37 -17.96 15.62 -5.82
C PRO A 37 -16.66 15.04 -6.41
N PRO A 38 -16.05 15.73 -7.39
CA PRO A 38 -14.81 15.26 -7.99
C PRO A 38 -13.75 15.04 -6.88
N ALA A 39 -13.01 13.94 -6.99
CA ALA A 39 -11.90 13.69 -6.08
C ALA A 39 -10.96 14.91 -6.08
N PRO A 40 -10.35 15.26 -4.93
CA PRO A 40 -9.41 16.38 -4.89
C PRO A 40 -8.31 16.17 -5.94
N ALA A 41 -7.97 17.23 -6.66
CA ALA A 41 -6.93 17.17 -7.67
C ALA A 41 -5.60 16.71 -7.07
N SER A 42 -4.90 15.81 -7.75
CA SER A 42 -3.57 15.36 -7.33
C SER A 42 -2.59 16.55 -7.23
N PRO A 43 -1.76 16.63 -6.18
CA PRO A 43 -0.71 17.65 -6.05
C PRO A 43 0.46 17.42 -7.02
N LEU A 44 0.48 16.30 -7.73
CA LEU A 44 1.53 15.95 -8.69
C LEU A 44 1.32 16.65 -10.04
N PRO A 45 2.39 16.83 -10.83
CA PRO A 45 2.25 17.20 -12.23
C PRO A 45 1.31 16.25 -12.97
N ALA A 46 0.40 16.77 -13.80
CA ALA A 46 -0.66 15.98 -14.45
C ALA A 46 -0.12 14.73 -15.17
N GLY A 47 0.95 14.86 -15.98
CA GLY A 47 1.53 13.74 -16.68
C GLY A 47 2.09 12.63 -15.75
N LEU A 48 2.58 12.99 -14.57
CA LEU A 48 3.03 12.02 -13.56
C LEU A 48 1.82 11.38 -12.87
N ALA A 49 0.84 12.19 -12.48
CA ALA A 49 -0.38 11.67 -11.85
C ALA A 49 -1.12 10.66 -12.74
N ASP A 50 -1.19 10.94 -14.05
CA ASP A 50 -1.85 10.08 -15.03
C ASP A 50 -1.08 8.78 -15.30
N ALA A 51 0.25 8.82 -15.23
CA ALA A 51 1.11 7.66 -15.46
C ALA A 51 1.15 6.67 -14.30
N LEU A 52 0.87 7.14 -13.07
CA LEU A 52 0.91 6.29 -11.89
C LEU A 52 -0.30 5.36 -11.79
N LYS A 53 -0.05 4.07 -11.68
CA LYS A 53 -1.05 3.04 -11.39
C LYS A 53 -1.07 2.76 -9.88
N ARG A 54 -2.10 3.23 -9.25
CA ARG A 54 -2.32 3.07 -7.80
C ARG A 54 -3.11 1.81 -7.51
N ASP A 55 -2.86 1.20 -6.37
CA ASP A 55 -3.68 0.10 -5.86
C ASP A 55 -5.10 0.59 -5.48
N SER A 56 -5.95 -0.32 -5.01
CA SER A 56 -7.33 0.01 -4.58
C SER A 56 -7.39 0.96 -3.38
N ALA A 57 -6.30 1.16 -2.67
CA ALA A 57 -6.16 2.12 -1.57
C ALA A 57 -5.58 3.47 -2.04
N GLY A 58 -5.33 3.64 -3.33
CA GLY A 58 -4.72 4.84 -3.89
C GLY A 58 -3.21 4.94 -3.69
N LEU A 59 -2.53 3.83 -3.47
CA LEU A 59 -1.12 3.77 -3.10
C LEU A 59 -0.27 3.13 -4.20
N VAL A 60 0.99 3.57 -4.27
CA VAL A 60 2.05 3.00 -5.12
C VAL A 60 3.16 2.47 -4.23
N ALA A 61 3.73 1.33 -4.59
CA ALA A 61 4.90 0.78 -3.91
C ALA A 61 6.13 1.66 -4.15
N ALA A 62 6.89 1.96 -3.10
CA ALA A 62 8.14 2.73 -3.17
C ALA A 62 9.30 1.88 -2.65
N ILE A 63 10.15 1.42 -3.57
CA ILE A 63 11.38 0.70 -3.28
C ILE A 63 12.45 1.74 -2.97
N VAL A 64 13.01 1.69 -1.76
CA VAL A 64 14.08 2.59 -1.34
C VAL A 64 15.43 1.89 -1.47
N GLN A 65 16.33 2.52 -2.20
CA GLN A 65 17.65 1.99 -2.53
C GLN A 65 18.74 2.98 -2.16
N GLN A 66 19.82 2.51 -1.57
CA GLN A 66 21.02 3.31 -1.35
C GLN A 66 21.64 3.72 -2.69
N TYR A 67 21.95 5.01 -2.87
CA TYR A 67 22.30 5.58 -4.19
C TYR A 67 23.66 5.13 -4.74
N ASP A 68 24.64 4.84 -3.87
CA ASP A 68 26.02 4.53 -4.22
C ASP A 68 26.33 3.02 -4.25
N THR A 69 25.60 2.22 -3.46
CA THR A 69 25.80 0.77 -3.37
C THR A 69 24.74 -0.05 -4.11
N ASN A 70 23.62 0.55 -4.47
CA ASN A 70 22.42 -0.10 -5.02
C ASN A 70 21.77 -1.11 -4.05
N GLU A 71 22.14 -1.08 -2.77
CA GLU A 71 21.51 -1.91 -1.73
C GLU A 71 20.04 -1.52 -1.54
N VAL A 72 19.12 -2.49 -1.57
CA VAL A 72 17.72 -2.26 -1.28
C VAL A 72 17.55 -2.15 0.23
N LEU A 73 17.06 -0.99 0.68
CA LEU A 73 16.96 -0.64 2.10
C LEU A 73 15.62 -1.04 2.70
N MET A 74 14.54 -0.71 2.02
CA MET A 74 13.18 -0.97 2.47
C MET A 74 12.17 -0.81 1.33
N LEU A 75 10.94 -1.22 1.59
CA LEU A 75 9.78 -0.87 0.80
C LEU A 75 8.78 -0.11 1.69
N GLY A 76 8.18 0.93 1.15
CA GLY A 76 7.09 1.68 1.76
C GLY A 76 5.99 1.98 0.76
N TRP A 77 4.97 2.72 1.19
CA TRP A 77 3.83 3.07 0.35
C TRP A 77 3.69 4.59 0.29
N MET A 78 3.35 5.08 -0.89
CA MET A 78 3.11 6.50 -1.14
C MET A 78 1.77 6.67 -1.86
N ASP A 79 0.99 7.66 -1.42
CA ASP A 79 -0.03 8.27 -2.25
C ASP A 79 0.55 9.50 -2.97
N ASP A 80 -0.27 10.22 -3.71
CA ASP A 80 0.16 11.40 -4.45
C ASP A 80 0.77 12.47 -3.56
N GLU A 81 0.23 12.66 -2.36
CA GLU A 81 0.72 13.66 -1.41
C GLU A 81 2.07 13.25 -0.81
N ALA A 82 2.24 11.96 -0.44
CA ALA A 82 3.52 11.47 0.06
C ALA A 82 4.63 11.58 -1.00
N LEU A 83 4.30 11.26 -2.25
CA LEU A 83 5.22 11.42 -3.38
C LEU A 83 5.54 12.90 -3.63
N HIS A 84 4.53 13.78 -3.63
CA HIS A 84 4.72 15.21 -3.76
C HIS A 84 5.66 15.77 -2.67
N ARG A 85 5.44 15.41 -1.41
CA ARG A 85 6.32 15.80 -0.29
C ARG A 85 7.74 15.28 -0.47
N THR A 86 7.88 14.05 -0.93
CA THR A 86 9.19 13.44 -1.21
C THR A 86 9.94 14.23 -2.29
N MET A 87 9.26 14.58 -3.39
CA MET A 87 9.83 15.32 -4.51
C MET A 87 10.22 16.75 -4.15
N THR A 88 9.42 17.41 -3.32
CA THR A 88 9.59 18.85 -3.03
C THR A 88 10.46 19.14 -1.81
N SER A 89 10.52 18.20 -0.84
CA SER A 89 11.32 18.38 0.37
C SER A 89 12.71 17.74 0.29
N GLY A 90 12.94 16.84 -0.66
CA GLY A 90 14.17 16.04 -0.72
C GLY A 90 14.30 14.99 0.41
N ARG A 91 13.24 14.77 1.18
CA ARG A 91 13.15 13.80 2.28
C ARG A 91 12.07 12.78 2.00
N VAL A 92 12.39 11.50 2.15
CA VAL A 92 11.41 10.44 1.87
C VAL A 92 10.25 10.51 2.86
N THR A 93 9.05 10.64 2.30
CA THR A 93 7.77 10.64 3.03
C THR A 93 6.93 9.48 2.54
N PHE A 94 6.34 8.74 3.45
CA PHE A 94 5.47 7.60 3.17
C PHE A 94 4.07 7.83 3.72
N TYR A 95 3.13 7.00 3.26
CA TYR A 95 1.82 6.85 3.86
C TYR A 95 1.72 5.53 4.62
N SER A 96 1.38 5.60 5.89
CA SER A 96 1.19 4.42 6.75
C SER A 96 -0.24 3.88 6.60
N ARG A 97 -0.39 2.70 6.01
CA ARG A 97 -1.71 2.06 5.83
C ARG A 97 -2.40 1.72 7.15
N SER A 98 -1.62 1.28 8.15
CA SER A 98 -2.16 0.88 9.44
C SER A 98 -2.53 2.05 10.34
N ARG A 99 -1.80 3.17 10.27
CA ARG A 99 -2.05 4.37 11.07
C ARG A 99 -2.87 5.42 10.32
N GLN A 100 -2.97 5.27 8.98
CA GLN A 100 -3.64 6.23 8.09
C GLN A 100 -3.05 7.65 8.24
N GLU A 101 -1.73 7.75 8.29
CA GLU A 101 -1.00 9.01 8.45
C GLU A 101 0.27 9.05 7.60
N TYR A 102 0.71 10.27 7.28
CA TYR A 102 2.01 10.50 6.65
C TYR A 102 3.12 10.43 7.69
N TRP A 103 4.25 9.84 7.31
CA TRP A 103 5.44 9.88 8.11
C TRP A 103 6.67 10.13 7.25
N ARG A 104 7.46 11.13 7.62
CA ARG A 104 8.73 11.44 6.97
C ARG A 104 9.82 10.62 7.65
N LYS A 105 10.59 9.90 6.85
CA LYS A 105 11.64 9.02 7.37
C LYS A 105 12.67 9.82 8.17
N GLY A 106 12.84 9.43 9.43
CA GLY A 106 13.82 9.99 10.35
C GLY A 106 13.32 11.12 11.26
N ASP A 107 12.06 11.56 11.16
CA ASP A 107 11.57 12.64 12.02
C ASP A 107 11.57 12.29 13.51
N THR A 108 11.32 11.02 13.84
CA THR A 108 11.35 10.54 15.23
C THR A 108 12.69 9.90 15.58
N SER A 109 13.28 9.11 14.66
CA SER A 109 14.47 8.30 14.96
C SER A 109 15.80 8.99 14.66
N GLY A 110 15.79 10.09 13.90
CA GLY A 110 17.00 10.70 13.34
C GLY A 110 17.62 9.92 12.17
N HIS A 111 17.07 8.75 11.82
CA HIS A 111 17.56 7.91 10.72
C HIS A 111 16.93 8.36 9.40
N VAL A 112 17.59 9.29 8.74
CA VAL A 112 17.08 10.07 7.61
C VAL A 112 17.41 9.39 6.28
N GLN A 113 16.56 9.62 5.28
CA GLN A 113 16.81 9.25 3.89
C GLN A 113 16.68 10.49 3.01
N TRP A 114 17.83 10.96 2.49
CA TRP A 114 17.91 12.11 1.58
C TRP A 114 17.77 11.64 0.13
N VAL A 115 16.79 12.16 -0.58
CA VAL A 115 16.51 11.79 -1.96
C VAL A 115 17.63 12.26 -2.88
N LYS A 116 18.16 11.35 -3.70
CA LYS A 116 19.12 11.61 -4.78
C LYS A 116 18.46 11.54 -6.15
N SER A 117 17.56 10.57 -6.36
CA SER A 117 16.77 10.46 -7.58
C SER A 117 15.49 9.66 -7.35
N LEU A 118 14.53 9.85 -8.23
CA LEU A 118 13.26 9.14 -8.29
C LEU A 118 13.07 8.64 -9.71
N ALA A 119 12.57 7.43 -9.85
CA ALA A 119 12.13 6.85 -11.11
C ALA A 119 10.82 6.09 -10.89
N MET A 120 9.99 6.08 -11.89
CA MET A 120 8.82 5.23 -12.00
C MET A 120 9.22 4.01 -12.86
N ASP A 121 8.66 2.85 -12.59
CA ASP A 121 8.89 1.68 -13.44
C ASP A 121 8.14 1.78 -14.78
N CYS A 122 8.26 0.74 -15.61
CA CYS A 122 7.81 0.79 -17.00
C CYS A 122 6.28 0.86 -17.16
N ASP A 123 5.52 0.42 -16.18
CA ASP A 123 4.06 0.40 -16.22
C ASP A 123 3.38 1.23 -15.12
N GLY A 124 4.18 1.91 -14.28
CA GLY A 124 3.71 2.95 -13.36
C GLY A 124 3.17 2.44 -12.03
N ASP A 125 3.39 1.18 -11.65
CA ASP A 125 2.89 0.61 -10.40
C ASP A 125 3.92 0.57 -9.25
N ALA A 126 5.18 0.94 -9.55
CA ALA A 126 6.25 1.03 -8.57
C ALA A 126 7.14 2.27 -8.75
N LEU A 127 7.69 2.74 -7.66
CA LEU A 127 8.66 3.84 -7.61
C LEU A 127 10.00 3.31 -7.10
N LEU A 128 11.10 3.70 -7.75
CA LEU A 128 12.45 3.55 -7.24
C LEU A 128 12.93 4.89 -6.66
N VAL A 129 13.13 4.92 -5.35
CA VAL A 129 13.61 6.09 -4.61
C VAL A 129 15.06 5.85 -4.23
N ARG A 130 16.00 6.48 -4.94
CA ARG A 130 17.43 6.38 -4.59
C ARG A 130 17.77 7.45 -3.56
N VAL A 131 18.36 7.03 -2.45
CA VAL A 131 18.59 7.88 -1.28
C VAL A 131 20.02 7.78 -0.77
N ASP A 132 20.44 8.82 -0.07
CA ASP A 132 21.56 8.78 0.84
C ASP A 132 21.02 8.56 2.25
N GLN A 133 21.23 7.34 2.77
CA GLN A 133 20.68 6.97 4.07
C GLN A 133 21.66 7.27 5.20
N VAL A 134 21.17 7.97 6.22
CA VAL A 134 21.84 8.16 7.50
C VAL A 134 21.16 7.29 8.55
N GLY A 135 21.93 6.39 9.18
CA GLY A 135 21.41 5.46 10.19
C GLY A 135 20.68 4.25 9.60
N ALA A 136 19.74 3.69 10.34
CA ALA A 136 19.03 2.46 10.00
C ALA A 136 17.76 2.71 9.19
N ALA A 137 17.48 1.84 8.20
CA ALA A 137 16.17 1.82 7.54
C ALA A 137 15.10 1.19 8.46
N CYS A 138 15.44 0.08 9.09
CA CYS A 138 14.50 -0.71 9.87
C CYS A 138 14.26 -0.13 11.26
N HIS A 139 13.01 -0.25 11.77
CA HIS A 139 12.66 0.12 13.14
C HIS A 139 13.35 -0.75 14.20
N THR A 140 13.86 -1.93 13.81
CA THR A 140 14.67 -2.82 14.67
C THR A 140 16.13 -2.39 14.81
N GLY A 141 16.53 -1.32 14.12
CA GLY A 141 17.89 -0.80 14.14
C GLY A 141 18.83 -1.39 13.09
N THR A 142 18.37 -2.33 12.25
CA THR A 142 19.18 -2.88 11.17
C THR A 142 19.27 -1.91 9.97
N ARG A 143 20.38 -1.98 9.24
CA ARG A 143 20.67 -1.10 8.11
C ARG A 143 19.58 -1.19 7.04
N THR A 144 19.13 -2.42 6.73
CA THR A 144 18.02 -2.67 5.81
C THR A 144 16.89 -3.41 6.52
N CYS A 145 15.68 -3.39 5.93
CA CYS A 145 14.56 -4.18 6.43
C CYS A 145 14.69 -5.67 6.10
N PHE A 146 15.66 -6.07 5.29
CA PHE A 146 15.87 -7.44 4.82
C PHE A 146 17.01 -8.16 5.55
N GLU A 147 17.81 -7.43 6.32
CA GLU A 147 18.95 -7.98 7.04
C GLU A 147 18.54 -9.05 8.05
N GLY A 148 19.18 -10.21 8.00
CA GLY A 148 18.91 -11.34 8.89
C GLY A 148 17.56 -12.04 8.65
N ARG A 149 16.90 -11.80 7.50
CA ARG A 149 15.58 -12.35 7.17
C ARG A 149 15.61 -13.17 5.88
N GLY A 150 16.72 -13.89 5.63
CA GLY A 150 16.84 -14.82 4.52
C GLY A 150 15.78 -15.92 4.59
N LEU A 151 15.33 -16.37 3.42
CA LEU A 151 14.44 -17.52 3.26
C LEU A 151 15.21 -18.63 2.55
N ASP A 152 14.94 -19.87 2.92
CA ASP A 152 15.49 -21.03 2.24
C ASP A 152 14.87 -21.15 0.85
N VAL A 153 15.72 -21.18 -0.17
CA VAL A 153 15.30 -21.30 -1.56
C VAL A 153 16.16 -22.34 -2.29
N VAL A 154 15.58 -23.00 -3.29
CA VAL A 154 16.35 -23.73 -4.27
C VAL A 154 17.05 -22.72 -5.16
N THR A 155 18.40 -22.70 -5.11
CA THR A 155 19.18 -21.78 -5.95
C THR A 155 18.99 -22.12 -7.42
N GLY A 156 18.75 -21.11 -8.23
CA GLY A 156 18.64 -21.25 -9.67
C GLY A 156 19.95 -21.71 -10.31
N HIS A 157 19.93 -21.89 -11.62
CA HIS A 157 21.10 -22.31 -12.39
C HIS A 157 22.27 -21.34 -12.22
N ALA A 158 23.39 -21.82 -11.71
CA ALA A 158 24.64 -21.10 -11.78
C ALA A 158 25.13 -21.16 -13.23
N GLY A 159 25.09 -20.03 -13.94
CA GLY A 159 25.64 -19.90 -15.27
C GLY A 159 27.16 -20.06 -15.30
#